data_1d89c1f7bd0045a69665ff5336250db5
#
_entry.id   1d89c1f7bd0045a69665ff5336250db5
#
_cell.length_a   1.000
_cell.length_b   1.000
_cell.length_c   1.000
_cell.angle_alpha   90.00
_cell.angle_beta   90.00
_cell.angle_gamma   90.00
#
_symmetry.space_group_name_H-M   'P 1'
#
loop_
_entity.id
_entity.type
_entity.pdbx_description
1 polymer ?
#
loop_
_entity_poly.entity_id
_entity_poly.type
_entity_poly.pdbx_seq_one_letter_code
_entity_poly.pdbx_strand_id
1 'polypeptide(L)'
;DVLPTVAQINYTLKRLNKWCKPSRRHSGLLLAPSKVTVEYQPVGVVGIISPWNFPVILSLSPLVTALAAGNRVMMKLSEFTPMTNKVISEICRALPEDVEVVEGEAEVAQAFSKLSFDHLLFTGSTNVGRAVARAAAENLTPI
;
A
#
# COMPACT_ATOMS: atom_id res chain seq x y z
N ASP A 1 -17.20 8.00 0.72
CA ASP A 1 -15.77 7.88 0.59
C ASP A 1 -15.08 8.03 1.96
N VAL A 2 -15.32 9.13 2.70
CA VAL A 2 -14.66 9.39 4.00
C VAL A 2 -15.07 8.39 5.10
N LEU A 3 -16.36 8.14 5.28
CA LEU A 3 -16.84 7.26 6.37
C LEU A 3 -16.24 5.84 6.32
N PRO A 4 -16.21 5.14 5.17
CA PRO A 4 -15.58 3.83 5.11
C PRO A 4 -14.06 3.89 5.33
N THR A 5 -13.40 4.98 4.95
CA THR A 5 -11.97 5.19 5.26
C THR A 5 -11.73 5.26 6.76
N VAL A 6 -12.50 6.07 7.48
CA VAL A 6 -12.42 6.17 8.95
C VAL A 6 -12.74 4.83 9.62
N ALA A 7 -13.74 4.10 9.11
CA ALA A 7 -14.08 2.77 9.62
C ALA A 7 -12.91 1.78 9.45
N GLN A 8 -12.24 1.80 8.28
CA GLN A 8 -11.06 0.97 8.00
C GLN A 8 -9.89 1.30 8.94
N ILE A 9 -9.60 2.58 9.17
CA ILE A 9 -8.56 3.01 10.10
C ILE A 9 -8.84 2.46 11.51
N ASN A 10 -10.06 2.68 12.02
CA ASN A 10 -10.46 2.21 13.33
C ASN A 10 -10.42 0.67 13.45
N TYR A 11 -10.81 -0.04 12.42
CA TYR A 11 -10.74 -1.50 12.38
C TYR A 11 -9.28 -1.97 12.45
N THR A 12 -8.38 -1.37 11.67
CA THR A 12 -6.95 -1.68 11.65
C THR A 12 -6.33 -1.44 13.02
N LEU A 13 -6.54 -0.27 13.62
CA LEU A 13 -6.00 0.08 14.93
C LEU A 13 -6.43 -0.93 16.02
N LYS A 14 -7.70 -1.33 16.03
CA LYS A 14 -8.23 -2.30 17.00
C LYS A 14 -7.62 -3.70 16.84
N ARG A 15 -7.16 -4.07 15.64
CA ARG A 15 -6.72 -5.42 15.33
C ARG A 15 -5.21 -5.57 15.17
N LEU A 16 -4.49 -4.48 14.97
CA LEU A 16 -3.06 -4.46 14.65
C LEU A 16 -2.24 -5.31 15.63
N ASN A 17 -2.40 -5.10 16.93
CA ASN A 17 -1.69 -5.86 17.95
C ASN A 17 -1.94 -7.38 17.90
N LYS A 18 -3.09 -7.80 17.38
CA LYS A 18 -3.41 -9.23 17.17
C LYS A 18 -2.71 -9.76 15.93
N TRP A 19 -2.71 -8.98 14.85
CA TRP A 19 -2.13 -9.39 13.57
C TRP A 19 -0.61 -9.49 13.61
N CYS A 20 0.06 -8.64 14.38
CA CYS A 20 1.51 -8.65 14.53
C CYS A 20 2.04 -9.79 15.42
N LYS A 21 1.15 -10.56 16.09
CA LYS A 21 1.60 -11.67 16.94
C LYS A 21 2.04 -12.87 16.10
N PRO A 22 3.19 -13.49 16.43
CA PRO A 22 3.59 -14.76 15.84
C PRO A 22 2.51 -15.83 15.99
N SER A 23 2.22 -16.55 14.92
CA SER A 23 1.26 -17.64 14.93
C SER A 23 1.98 -19.00 14.88
N ARG A 24 1.72 -19.86 15.87
CA ARG A 24 2.30 -21.21 15.91
C ARG A 24 1.69 -22.10 14.82
N ARG A 25 2.55 -22.94 14.24
CA ARG A 25 2.16 -23.94 13.25
C ARG A 25 2.61 -25.32 13.74
N HIS A 26 1.95 -26.37 13.25
CA HIS A 26 2.34 -27.74 13.54
C HIS A 26 3.59 -28.11 12.73
N SER A 27 4.60 -28.67 13.41
CA SER A 27 5.87 -29.04 12.76
C SER A 27 5.84 -30.38 12.01
N GLY A 28 4.81 -31.19 12.24
CA GLY A 28 4.78 -32.58 11.81
C GLY A 28 5.65 -33.50 12.68
N LEU A 29 5.48 -34.82 12.55
CA LEU A 29 6.22 -35.81 13.34
C LEU A 29 7.73 -35.81 13.03
N LEU A 30 8.08 -35.57 11.77
CA LEU A 30 9.48 -35.60 11.31
C LEU A 30 10.34 -34.47 11.90
N LEU A 31 9.70 -33.34 12.24
CA LEU A 31 10.38 -32.18 12.80
C LEU A 31 10.13 -32.00 14.31
N ALA A 32 9.51 -32.95 14.97
CA ALA A 32 9.32 -32.90 16.41
C ALA A 32 10.67 -33.11 17.11
N PRO A 33 10.98 -32.35 18.18
CA PRO A 33 10.18 -31.37 18.93
C PRO A 33 10.32 -29.91 18.49
N SER A 34 10.64 -29.62 17.23
CA SER A 34 10.85 -28.26 16.72
C SER A 34 9.61 -27.38 16.87
N LYS A 35 9.83 -26.10 17.15
CA LYS A 35 8.77 -25.08 17.18
C LYS A 35 8.76 -24.34 15.84
N VAL A 36 7.60 -24.30 15.18
CA VAL A 36 7.39 -23.58 13.92
C VAL A 36 6.46 -22.40 14.17
N THR A 37 6.86 -21.21 13.74
CA THR A 37 6.06 -19.97 13.81
C THR A 37 6.00 -19.31 12.47
N VAL A 38 4.91 -18.58 12.22
CA VAL A 38 4.78 -17.63 11.12
C VAL A 38 4.76 -16.23 11.71
N GLU A 39 5.66 -15.40 11.24
CA GLU A 39 5.79 -13.99 11.62
C GLU A 39 5.67 -13.14 10.37
N TYR A 40 4.83 -12.09 10.46
CA TYR A 40 4.68 -11.14 9.36
C TYR A 40 5.69 -10.01 9.53
N GLN A 41 6.38 -9.67 8.46
CA GLN A 41 7.37 -8.60 8.44
C GLN A 41 7.05 -7.63 7.30
N PRO A 42 7.43 -6.33 7.41
CA PRO A 42 7.30 -5.41 6.30
C PRO A 42 8.11 -5.88 5.09
N VAL A 43 7.61 -5.61 3.91
CA VAL A 43 8.32 -5.92 2.66
C VAL A 43 9.32 -4.82 2.29
N GLY A 44 9.10 -3.58 2.73
CA GLY A 44 9.97 -2.44 2.47
C GLY A 44 9.21 -1.20 2.02
N VAL A 45 9.35 -0.80 0.75
CA VAL A 45 8.68 0.37 0.17
C VAL A 45 7.51 -0.07 -0.71
N VAL A 46 6.32 0.38 -0.39
CA VAL A 46 5.09 0.10 -1.14
C VAL A 46 4.71 1.30 -2.01
N GLY A 47 4.61 1.08 -3.31
CA GLY A 47 4.00 2.04 -4.24
C GLY A 47 2.48 1.90 -4.26
N ILE A 48 1.76 3.03 -4.31
CA ILE A 48 0.29 3.03 -4.44
C ILE A 48 -0.10 3.99 -5.56
N ILE A 49 -0.82 3.49 -6.57
CA ILE A 49 -1.43 4.32 -7.62
C ILE A 49 -2.93 4.28 -7.44
N SER A 50 -3.53 5.44 -7.13
CA SER A 50 -4.96 5.57 -6.84
C SER A 50 -5.73 6.25 -7.97
N PRO A 51 -7.01 5.86 -8.18
CA PRO A 51 -7.87 6.42 -9.22
C PRO A 51 -8.63 7.65 -8.72
N TRP A 52 -9.42 8.25 -9.63
CA TRP A 52 -10.21 9.46 -9.40
C TRP A 52 -11.62 9.23 -8.82
N ASN A 53 -12.19 8.04 -8.97
CA ASN A 53 -13.62 7.80 -8.69
C ASN A 53 -13.94 7.68 -7.19
N PHE A 54 -13.01 7.18 -6.38
CA PHE A 54 -13.08 7.12 -4.91
C PHE A 54 -11.73 7.50 -4.31
N PRO A 55 -11.28 8.77 -4.49
CA PRO A 55 -9.91 9.16 -4.24
C PRO A 55 -9.47 9.03 -2.78
N VAL A 56 -10.36 9.22 -1.81
CA VAL A 56 -10.03 9.16 -0.39
C VAL A 56 -9.82 7.71 0.05
N ILE A 57 -10.80 6.84 -0.15
CA ILE A 57 -10.69 5.45 0.34
C ILE A 57 -9.64 4.65 -0.43
N LEU A 58 -9.53 4.84 -1.76
CA LEU A 58 -8.59 4.07 -2.57
C LEU A 58 -7.15 4.58 -2.47
N SER A 59 -6.92 5.72 -1.81
CA SER A 59 -5.60 6.19 -1.40
C SER A 59 -5.28 5.83 0.05
N LEU A 60 -6.14 6.25 0.98
CA LEU A 60 -5.84 6.16 2.41
C LEU A 60 -6.02 4.74 2.99
N SER A 61 -6.91 3.92 2.45
CA SER A 61 -7.09 2.55 2.96
C SER A 61 -5.85 1.66 2.70
N PRO A 62 -5.29 1.61 1.47
CA PRO A 62 -4.03 0.91 1.25
C PRO A 62 -2.85 1.54 2.00
N LEU A 63 -2.79 2.88 2.10
CA LEU A 63 -1.77 3.57 2.90
C LEU A 63 -1.77 3.07 4.35
N VAL A 64 -2.93 3.09 5.01
CA VAL A 64 -3.07 2.63 6.40
C VAL A 64 -2.68 1.17 6.55
N THR A 65 -3.03 0.33 5.57
CA THR A 65 -2.68 -1.09 5.59
C THR A 65 -1.17 -1.31 5.46
N ALA A 66 -0.52 -0.58 4.56
CA ALA A 66 0.93 -0.67 4.35
C ALA A 66 1.72 -0.16 5.57
N LEU A 67 1.32 0.99 6.14
CA LEU A 67 1.93 1.54 7.36
C LEU A 67 1.71 0.63 8.57
N ALA A 68 0.51 0.06 8.72
CA ALA A 68 0.21 -0.89 9.80
C ALA A 68 1.06 -2.16 9.71
N ALA A 69 1.48 -2.56 8.52
CA ALA A 69 2.41 -3.65 8.30
C ALA A 69 3.90 -3.25 8.48
N GLY A 70 4.19 -1.98 8.78
CA GLY A 70 5.54 -1.46 9.02
C GLY A 70 6.29 -1.06 7.75
N ASN A 71 5.61 -0.88 6.62
CA ASN A 71 6.22 -0.45 5.36
C ASN A 71 6.29 1.08 5.26
N ARG A 72 7.21 1.57 4.43
CA ARG A 72 7.17 2.93 3.90
C ARG A 72 6.32 2.98 2.63
N VAL A 73 5.73 4.13 2.35
CA VAL A 73 4.77 4.27 1.26
C VAL A 73 5.09 5.47 0.38
N MET A 74 5.04 5.26 -0.92
CA MET A 74 4.99 6.31 -1.91
C MET A 74 3.66 6.23 -2.67
N MET A 75 2.91 7.33 -2.73
CA MET A 75 1.60 7.35 -3.41
C MET A 75 1.60 8.27 -4.61
N LYS A 76 1.09 7.80 -5.74
CA LYS A 76 0.74 8.63 -6.89
C LYS A 76 -0.78 8.83 -6.90
N LEU A 77 -1.22 10.05 -6.62
CA LEU A 77 -2.62 10.44 -6.64
C LEU A 77 -3.08 10.74 -8.07
N SER A 78 -4.39 10.63 -8.31
CA SER A 78 -4.97 10.90 -9.63
C SER A 78 -4.91 12.39 -9.98
N GLU A 79 -4.49 12.72 -11.18
CA GLU A 79 -4.48 14.08 -11.75
C GLU A 79 -5.89 14.69 -11.89
N PHE A 80 -6.93 13.86 -11.90
CA PHE A 80 -8.32 14.31 -12.05
C PHE A 80 -8.98 14.80 -10.76
N THR A 81 -8.27 14.70 -9.61
CA THR A 81 -8.82 15.08 -8.30
C THR A 81 -7.94 16.07 -7.52
N PRO A 82 -7.48 17.19 -8.13
CA PRO A 82 -6.43 18.03 -7.53
C PRO A 82 -6.84 18.67 -6.19
N MET A 83 -8.13 18.98 -5.99
CA MET A 83 -8.59 19.55 -4.73
C MET A 83 -8.60 18.52 -3.59
N THR A 84 -8.98 17.27 -3.89
CA THR A 84 -8.93 16.17 -2.92
C THR A 84 -7.48 15.80 -2.62
N ASN A 85 -6.60 15.83 -3.62
CA ASN A 85 -5.19 15.54 -3.46
C ASN A 85 -4.51 16.48 -2.46
N LYS A 86 -4.84 17.78 -2.48
CA LYS A 86 -4.33 18.74 -1.48
C LYS A 86 -4.63 18.30 -0.06
N VAL A 87 -5.87 17.87 0.20
CA VAL A 87 -6.28 17.39 1.53
C VAL A 87 -5.55 16.11 1.91
N ILE A 88 -5.44 15.15 0.98
CA ILE A 88 -4.71 13.91 1.21
C ILE A 88 -3.23 14.20 1.50
N SER A 89 -2.60 15.10 0.72
CA SER A 89 -1.21 15.52 0.91
C SER A 89 -1.00 16.21 2.27
N GLU A 90 -1.95 17.03 2.72
CA GLU A 90 -1.91 17.65 4.05
C GLU A 90 -1.99 16.59 5.17
N ILE A 91 -2.87 15.61 5.04
CA ILE A 91 -2.95 14.48 5.98
C ILE A 91 -1.63 13.71 6.01
N CYS A 92 -1.05 13.42 4.85
CA CYS A 92 0.21 12.67 4.75
C CYS A 92 1.39 13.43 5.35
N ARG A 93 1.46 14.76 5.20
CA ARG A 93 2.49 15.59 5.85
C ARG A 93 2.47 15.56 7.38
N ALA A 94 1.33 15.26 7.98
CA ALA A 94 1.20 15.10 9.44
C ALA A 94 1.63 13.70 9.92
N LEU A 95 1.90 12.77 9.00
CA LEU A 95 2.42 11.43 9.29
C LEU A 95 3.96 11.46 9.41
N PRO A 96 4.58 10.41 9.96
CA PRO A 96 6.03 10.26 9.97
C PRO A 96 6.66 10.32 8.56
N GLU A 97 7.98 10.46 8.48
CA GLU A 97 8.78 10.53 7.22
C GLU A 97 8.68 9.27 6.33
N ASP A 98 7.77 8.36 6.65
CA ASP A 98 7.54 7.11 5.94
C ASP A 98 6.54 7.21 4.77
N VAL A 99 5.98 8.41 4.53
CA VAL A 99 4.97 8.61 3.48
C VAL A 99 5.38 9.75 2.55
N GLU A 100 5.46 9.44 1.25
CA GLU A 100 5.68 10.42 0.19
C GLU A 100 4.49 10.46 -0.77
N VAL A 101 4.06 11.66 -1.16
CA VAL A 101 2.95 11.86 -2.10
C VAL A 101 3.46 12.51 -3.37
N VAL A 102 3.20 11.86 -4.50
CA VAL A 102 3.57 12.31 -5.84
C VAL A 102 2.31 12.72 -6.61
N GLU A 103 2.32 13.90 -7.17
CA GLU A 103 1.28 14.40 -8.07
C GLU A 103 1.86 14.59 -9.47
N GLY A 104 1.01 14.50 -10.48
CA GLY A 104 1.39 14.71 -11.88
C GLY A 104 0.53 13.89 -12.83
N GLU A 105 0.74 14.10 -14.11
CA GLU A 105 -0.02 13.49 -15.19
C GLU A 105 0.50 12.08 -15.57
N ALA A 106 0.05 11.58 -16.72
CA ALA A 106 0.35 10.23 -17.19
C ALA A 106 1.86 9.91 -17.27
N GLU A 107 2.69 10.90 -17.61
CA GLU A 107 4.16 10.73 -17.69
C GLU A 107 4.76 10.43 -16.30
N VAL A 108 4.27 11.14 -15.27
CA VAL A 108 4.69 10.90 -13.90
C VAL A 108 4.22 9.51 -13.43
N ALA A 109 2.99 9.09 -13.79
CA ALA A 109 2.49 7.75 -13.47
C ALA A 109 3.32 6.65 -14.14
N GLN A 110 3.77 6.87 -15.39
CA GLN A 110 4.66 5.94 -16.09
C GLN A 110 6.03 5.85 -15.42
N ALA A 111 6.63 7.00 -15.05
CA ALA A 111 7.90 7.03 -14.33
C ALA A 111 7.77 6.35 -12.95
N PHE A 112 6.69 6.63 -12.21
CA PHE A 112 6.39 6.02 -10.94
C PHE A 112 6.29 4.48 -11.04
N SER A 113 5.63 3.98 -12.08
CA SER A 113 5.46 2.54 -12.30
C SER A 113 6.76 1.79 -12.59
N LYS A 114 7.84 2.51 -12.93
CA LYS A 114 9.18 1.94 -13.20
C LYS A 114 10.10 2.00 -11.98
N LEU A 115 9.64 2.55 -10.87
CA LEU A 115 10.44 2.55 -9.64
C LEU A 115 10.52 1.15 -9.05
N SER A 116 11.64 0.85 -8.40
CA SER A 116 11.87 -0.45 -7.75
C SER A 116 11.18 -0.50 -6.39
N PHE A 117 9.87 -0.71 -6.40
CA PHE A 117 9.10 -0.97 -5.18
C PHE A 117 9.22 -2.44 -4.76
N ASP A 118 9.07 -2.70 -3.46
CA ASP A 118 8.95 -4.06 -2.94
C ASP A 118 7.52 -4.62 -3.15
N HIS A 119 6.53 -3.73 -3.34
CA HIS A 119 5.18 -4.04 -3.78
C HIS A 119 4.54 -2.82 -4.43
N LEU A 120 3.76 -2.99 -5.48
CA LEU A 120 3.03 -1.91 -6.16
C LEU A 120 1.54 -2.21 -6.20
N LEU A 121 0.74 -1.43 -5.49
CA LEU A 121 -0.72 -1.49 -5.58
C LEU A 121 -1.22 -0.53 -6.67
N PHE A 122 -2.00 -1.06 -7.60
CA PHE A 122 -2.66 -0.29 -8.63
C PHE A 122 -4.18 -0.46 -8.58
N THR A 123 -4.91 0.64 -8.58
CA THR A 123 -6.36 0.65 -8.79
C THR A 123 -6.71 1.56 -9.97
N GLY A 124 -7.37 1.01 -10.98
CA GLY A 124 -7.72 1.76 -12.19
C GLY A 124 -8.27 0.87 -13.31
N SER A 125 -8.22 1.37 -14.55
CA SER A 125 -8.70 0.62 -15.71
C SER A 125 -7.77 -0.56 -16.07
N THR A 126 -8.33 -1.60 -16.66
CA THR A 126 -7.56 -2.78 -17.10
C THR A 126 -6.43 -2.43 -18.07
N ASN A 127 -6.64 -1.45 -18.97
CA ASN A 127 -5.62 -1.07 -19.95
C ASN A 127 -4.41 -0.39 -19.26
N VAL A 128 -4.67 0.52 -18.33
CA VAL A 128 -3.62 1.17 -17.54
C VAL A 128 -2.94 0.13 -16.65
N GLY A 129 -3.70 -0.77 -16.01
CA GLY A 129 -3.14 -1.85 -15.18
C GLY A 129 -2.17 -2.75 -15.95
N ARG A 130 -2.48 -3.08 -17.21
CA ARG A 130 -1.51 -3.83 -18.06
C ARG A 130 -0.23 -3.05 -18.32
N ALA A 131 -0.31 -1.74 -18.52
CA ALA A 131 0.89 -0.90 -18.71
C ALA A 131 1.73 -0.83 -17.43
N VAL A 132 1.08 -0.62 -16.28
CA VAL A 132 1.72 -0.61 -14.96
C VAL A 132 2.38 -1.95 -14.67
N ALA A 133 1.69 -3.07 -14.91
CA ALA A 133 2.24 -4.41 -14.70
C ALA A 133 3.48 -4.70 -15.56
N ARG A 134 3.47 -4.26 -16.81
CA ARG A 134 4.65 -4.39 -17.69
C ARG A 134 5.84 -3.57 -17.19
N ALA A 135 5.59 -2.33 -16.74
CA ALA A 135 6.63 -1.47 -16.20
C ALA A 135 7.22 -2.04 -14.89
N ALA A 136 6.38 -2.52 -13.99
CA ALA A 136 6.79 -3.12 -12.72
C ALA A 136 7.59 -4.42 -12.92
N ALA A 137 7.26 -5.20 -13.96
CA ALA A 137 7.96 -6.44 -14.28
C ALA A 137 9.45 -6.24 -14.63
N GLU A 138 9.86 -5.06 -15.10
CA GLU A 138 11.27 -4.74 -15.36
C GLU A 138 12.12 -4.83 -14.08
N ASN A 139 11.53 -4.58 -12.91
CA ASN A 139 12.17 -4.67 -11.60
C ASN A 139 11.71 -5.89 -10.79
N LEU A 140 10.92 -6.79 -11.38
CA LEU A 140 10.27 -7.92 -10.69
C LEU A 140 9.40 -7.47 -9.51
N THR A 141 8.87 -6.24 -9.54
CA THR A 141 7.99 -5.70 -8.51
C THR A 141 6.65 -6.45 -8.52
N PRO A 142 6.23 -7.07 -7.42
CA PRO A 142 4.90 -7.67 -7.28
C PRO A 142 3.80 -6.60 -7.35
N ILE A 143 2.69 -6.92 -8.06
CA ILE A 143 1.50 -6.06 -8.16
C ILE A 143 0.29 -6.77 -7.55
#